data_204d1a8dc53888af31bed659a37e2db0
#
_entry.id   204d1a8dc53888af31bed659a37e2db0
#
_cell.length_a   1.000
_cell.length_b   1.000
_cell.length_c   1.000
_cell.angle_alpha   90.00
_cell.angle_beta   90.00
_cell.angle_gamma   90.00
#
_symmetry.space_group_name_H-M   'P 1'
#
loop_
_entity.id
_entity.type
_entity.pdbx_description
1 polymer ?
#
loop_
_entity_poly.entity_id
_entity_poly.type
_entity_poly.pdbx_seq_one_letter_code
_entity_poly.pdbx_strand_id
1 'polypeptide(L)'
;MNQPLVATRVAELRDRIVRAGGVGVGIVAVTKNFGADAWSEAKSAGCEAVGENYAQELIAKSKQVDSADRLPVHFIGQLQTNKIKSIFEIVDVWQSVDRASVVTELVKRHAGRAVIGRCEMLLQVNTTSESDKGGCDPTEAKTLVDQARQGGLDVTGLMTVGPTDMDPDKTRAAFRLLKQMAADLGVEQLSMGMIADVEIAVEEGSTLVRVGTALFGQRPRSI
;
A
#
# COMPACT_ATOMS: atom_id res chain seq x y z
N MET A 1 -18.01 -26.20 6.60
CA MET A 1 -16.53 -26.20 6.66
C MET A 1 -16.14 -24.88 7.31
N ASN A 2 -15.49 -24.92 8.49
CA ASN A 2 -14.97 -23.68 9.12
C ASN A 2 -13.92 -23.09 8.18
N GLN A 3 -14.10 -21.83 7.78
CA GLN A 3 -13.04 -21.11 7.07
C GLN A 3 -11.82 -20.97 8.01
N PRO A 4 -10.58 -21.19 7.51
CA PRO A 4 -9.39 -20.96 8.31
C PRO A 4 -9.42 -19.53 8.88
N LEU A 5 -9.04 -19.39 10.14
CA LEU A 5 -8.90 -18.08 10.79
C LEU A 5 -7.89 -17.22 10.02
N VAL A 6 -8.05 -15.90 10.04
CA VAL A 6 -7.12 -14.94 9.40
C VAL A 6 -5.68 -15.22 9.82
N ALA A 7 -5.45 -15.53 11.09
CA ALA A 7 -4.12 -15.89 11.61
C ALA A 7 -3.46 -17.08 10.89
N THR A 8 -4.23 -18.14 10.56
CA THR A 8 -3.71 -19.30 9.81
C THR A 8 -3.28 -18.89 8.42
N ARG A 9 -4.08 -18.08 7.73
CA ARG A 9 -3.77 -17.59 6.37
C ARG A 9 -2.58 -16.64 6.33
N VAL A 10 -2.42 -15.81 7.38
CA VAL A 10 -1.23 -14.96 7.54
C VAL A 10 0.01 -15.81 7.76
N ALA A 11 -0.07 -16.87 8.59
CA ALA A 11 1.04 -17.80 8.79
C ALA A 11 1.44 -18.51 7.48
N GLU A 12 0.47 -19.03 6.72
CA GLU A 12 0.71 -19.63 5.41
C GLU A 12 1.36 -18.65 4.41
N LEU A 13 0.92 -17.38 4.42
CA LEU A 13 1.53 -16.33 3.59
C LEU A 13 2.98 -16.05 4.02
N ARG A 14 3.25 -15.97 5.33
CA ARG A 14 4.61 -15.78 5.84
C ARG A 14 5.54 -16.95 5.45
N ASP A 15 5.03 -18.18 5.50
CA ASP A 15 5.79 -19.35 5.04
C ASP A 15 6.13 -19.27 3.55
N ARG A 16 5.22 -18.75 2.71
CA ARG A 16 5.48 -18.50 1.29
C ARG A 16 6.57 -17.43 1.10
N ILE A 17 6.45 -16.31 1.83
CA ILE A 17 7.44 -15.21 1.80
C ILE A 17 8.83 -15.74 2.19
N VAL A 18 8.93 -16.50 3.28
CA VAL A 18 10.21 -17.06 3.75
C VAL A 18 10.79 -18.05 2.73
N ARG A 19 9.96 -18.93 2.14
CA ARG A 19 10.42 -19.86 1.09
C ARG A 19 10.91 -19.15 -0.18
N ALA A 20 10.38 -17.98 -0.49
CA ALA A 20 10.85 -17.14 -1.58
C ALA A 20 12.10 -16.31 -1.22
N GLY A 21 12.67 -16.50 -0.02
CA GLY A 21 13.87 -15.78 0.45
C GLY A 21 13.59 -14.44 1.13
N GLY A 22 12.32 -14.11 1.42
CA GLY A 22 11.95 -12.86 2.07
C GLY A 22 12.32 -12.83 3.55
N VAL A 23 13.02 -11.76 3.95
CA VAL A 23 13.35 -11.47 5.34
C VAL A 23 12.76 -10.12 5.71
N GLY A 24 11.93 -10.08 6.76
CA GLY A 24 11.33 -8.83 7.24
C GLY A 24 10.30 -8.18 6.29
N VAL A 25 9.74 -8.95 5.35
CA VAL A 25 8.71 -8.45 4.43
C VAL A 25 7.41 -8.25 5.20
N GLY A 26 6.91 -7.02 5.21
CA GLY A 26 5.67 -6.65 5.88
C GLY A 26 4.42 -7.05 5.07
N ILE A 27 3.34 -7.37 5.79
CA ILE A 27 2.03 -7.69 5.21
C ILE A 27 1.08 -6.53 5.48
N VAL A 28 0.63 -5.87 4.41
CA VAL A 28 -0.47 -4.91 4.44
C VAL A 28 -1.77 -5.68 4.20
N ALA A 29 -2.57 -5.83 5.25
CA ALA A 29 -3.87 -6.48 5.17
C ALA A 29 -4.90 -5.57 4.49
N VAL A 30 -5.30 -5.88 3.27
CA VAL A 30 -6.24 -5.06 2.49
C VAL A 30 -7.67 -5.33 2.94
N THR A 31 -8.22 -4.39 3.71
CA THR A 31 -9.51 -4.53 4.39
C THR A 31 -10.67 -3.82 3.69
N LYS A 32 -10.46 -3.30 2.48
CA LYS A 32 -11.55 -2.70 1.68
C LYS A 32 -12.74 -3.66 1.52
N ASN A 33 -13.96 -3.12 1.68
CA ASN A 33 -15.23 -3.86 1.65
C ASN A 33 -15.41 -4.90 2.78
N PHE A 34 -14.62 -4.83 3.84
CA PHE A 34 -14.84 -5.57 5.08
C PHE A 34 -15.22 -4.61 6.21
N GLY A 35 -15.77 -5.10 7.31
CA GLY A 35 -16.10 -4.30 8.50
C GLY A 35 -14.84 -3.81 9.25
N ALA A 36 -15.06 -3.05 10.31
CA ALA A 36 -13.99 -2.56 11.20
C ALA A 36 -13.31 -3.70 11.99
N ASP A 37 -14.01 -4.81 12.19
CA ASP A 37 -13.52 -6.05 12.80
C ASP A 37 -12.30 -6.62 12.05
N ALA A 38 -12.24 -6.44 10.73
CA ALA A 38 -11.10 -6.87 9.93
C ALA A 38 -9.77 -6.18 10.35
N TRP A 39 -9.83 -4.96 10.93
CA TRP A 39 -8.63 -4.30 11.46
C TRP A 39 -8.10 -5.02 12.72
N SER A 40 -9.00 -5.39 13.62
CA SER A 40 -8.64 -6.14 14.83
C SER A 40 -8.14 -7.55 14.50
N GLU A 41 -8.76 -8.21 13.52
CA GLU A 41 -8.32 -9.51 13.02
C GLU A 41 -6.94 -9.43 12.39
N ALA A 42 -6.65 -8.41 11.56
CA ALA A 42 -5.33 -8.19 10.97
C ALA A 42 -4.26 -7.97 12.04
N LYS A 43 -4.54 -7.14 13.06
CA LYS A 43 -3.65 -6.90 14.20
C LYS A 43 -3.36 -8.19 14.97
N SER A 44 -4.41 -8.95 15.31
CA SER A 44 -4.30 -10.20 16.04
C SER A 44 -3.55 -11.28 15.27
N ALA A 45 -3.63 -11.25 13.94
CA ALA A 45 -2.92 -12.16 13.05
C ALA A 45 -1.45 -11.75 12.81
N GLY A 46 -1.01 -10.58 13.32
CA GLY A 46 0.36 -10.12 13.20
C GLY A 46 0.68 -9.46 11.86
N CYS A 47 -0.29 -8.85 11.18
CA CYS A 47 -0.02 -7.98 10.04
C CYS A 47 0.64 -6.67 10.49
N GLU A 48 1.43 -6.04 9.64
CA GLU A 48 2.14 -4.79 9.94
C GLU A 48 1.27 -3.54 9.73
N ALA A 49 0.30 -3.61 8.81
CA ALA A 49 -0.58 -2.49 8.49
C ALA A 49 -1.92 -2.98 7.92
N VAL A 50 -2.89 -2.07 7.89
CA VAL A 50 -4.13 -2.24 7.11
C VAL A 50 -4.12 -1.36 5.87
N GLY A 51 -4.67 -1.87 4.77
CA GLY A 51 -4.76 -1.16 3.49
C GLY A 51 -6.19 -0.81 3.12
N GLU A 52 -6.46 0.46 2.86
CA GLU A 52 -7.78 0.98 2.51
C GLU A 52 -7.78 1.65 1.13
N ASN A 53 -8.90 1.49 0.41
CA ASN A 53 -9.04 2.05 -0.93
C ASN A 53 -10.02 3.23 -1.00
N TYR A 54 -10.96 3.31 -0.06
CA TYR A 54 -12.09 4.24 -0.14
C TYR A 54 -12.13 5.16 1.09
N ALA A 55 -12.06 6.47 0.84
CA ALA A 55 -12.01 7.47 1.92
C ALA A 55 -13.22 7.40 2.86
N GLN A 56 -14.43 7.18 2.32
CA GLN A 56 -15.64 7.10 3.13
C GLN A 56 -15.65 5.87 4.02
N GLU A 57 -15.22 4.73 3.50
CA GLU A 57 -15.10 3.47 4.26
C GLU A 57 -14.05 3.61 5.36
N LEU A 58 -12.89 4.19 5.04
CA LEU A 58 -11.84 4.48 6.02
C LEU A 58 -12.35 5.36 7.17
N ILE A 59 -13.06 6.46 6.87
CA ILE A 59 -13.65 7.33 7.89
C ILE A 59 -14.66 6.57 8.77
N ALA A 60 -15.47 5.71 8.18
CA ALA A 60 -16.46 4.94 8.94
C ALA A 60 -15.78 3.94 9.89
N LYS A 61 -14.74 3.24 9.44
CA LYS A 61 -13.98 2.28 10.25
C LYS A 61 -13.19 2.95 11.36
N SER A 62 -12.52 4.07 11.07
CA SER A 62 -11.70 4.79 12.05
C SER A 62 -12.48 5.30 13.25
N LYS A 63 -13.78 5.49 13.11
CA LYS A 63 -14.69 5.85 14.23
C LYS A 63 -15.07 4.67 15.12
N GLN A 64 -14.83 3.44 14.67
CA GLN A 64 -15.22 2.21 15.37
C GLN A 64 -14.03 1.53 16.05
N VAL A 65 -12.80 1.93 15.71
CA VAL A 65 -11.58 1.35 16.26
C VAL A 65 -10.81 2.43 17.02
N ASP A 66 -10.46 2.16 18.27
CA ASP A 66 -9.64 3.07 19.05
C ASP A 66 -8.27 3.26 18.35
N SER A 67 -7.79 4.51 18.32
CA SER A 67 -6.51 4.85 17.70
C SER A 67 -5.32 4.11 18.34
N ALA A 68 -5.39 3.80 19.63
CA ALA A 68 -4.38 3.03 20.35
C ALA A 68 -4.37 1.55 19.96
N ASP A 69 -5.50 1.04 19.46
CA ASP A 69 -5.65 -0.39 19.09
C ASP A 69 -5.51 -0.66 17.61
N ARG A 70 -5.47 0.37 16.77
CA ARG A 70 -5.34 0.19 15.31
C ARG A 70 -3.90 -0.09 14.88
N LEU A 71 -3.75 -0.80 13.75
CA LEU A 71 -2.51 -0.85 12.99
C LEU A 71 -2.31 0.45 12.20
N PRO A 72 -1.08 0.75 11.74
CA PRO A 72 -0.85 1.78 10.73
C PRO A 72 -1.79 1.62 9.53
N VAL A 73 -2.37 2.73 9.08
CA VAL A 73 -3.31 2.77 7.96
C VAL A 73 -2.59 3.22 6.71
N HIS A 74 -2.51 2.33 5.73
CA HIS A 74 -1.99 2.62 4.41
C HIS A 74 -3.14 2.91 3.43
N PHE A 75 -3.14 4.07 2.81
CA PHE A 75 -4.10 4.35 1.75
C PHE A 75 -3.52 3.89 0.40
N ILE A 76 -4.16 2.91 -0.19
CA ILE A 76 -3.70 2.21 -1.40
C ILE A 76 -4.67 2.35 -2.59
N GLY A 77 -5.78 3.05 -2.40
CA GLY A 77 -6.75 3.33 -3.47
C GLY A 77 -6.40 4.59 -4.27
N GLN A 78 -7.03 4.76 -5.42
CA GLN A 78 -6.84 5.96 -6.24
C GLN A 78 -7.19 7.23 -5.46
N LEU A 79 -6.23 8.15 -5.35
CA LEU A 79 -6.39 9.38 -4.61
C LEU A 79 -7.16 10.42 -5.41
N GLN A 80 -8.25 10.90 -4.83
CA GLN A 80 -8.96 12.10 -5.26
C GLN A 80 -8.54 13.26 -4.36
N THR A 81 -8.00 14.34 -4.93
CA THR A 81 -7.45 15.48 -4.17
C THR A 81 -8.44 16.08 -3.18
N ASN A 82 -9.73 16.17 -3.55
CA ASN A 82 -10.79 16.67 -2.68
C ASN A 82 -11.11 15.77 -1.47
N LYS A 83 -10.69 14.50 -1.49
CA LYS A 83 -10.91 13.55 -0.38
C LYS A 83 -9.73 13.51 0.60
N ILE A 84 -8.54 13.93 0.18
CA ILE A 84 -7.32 13.88 1.02
C ILE A 84 -7.57 14.59 2.36
N LYS A 85 -8.16 15.79 2.33
CA LYS A 85 -8.46 16.56 3.55
C LYS A 85 -9.20 15.74 4.61
N SER A 86 -10.17 14.93 4.20
CA SER A 86 -11.06 14.21 5.13
C SER A 86 -10.43 12.99 5.78
N ILE A 87 -9.33 12.47 5.22
CA ILE A 87 -8.65 11.27 5.72
C ILE A 87 -7.20 11.53 6.15
N PHE A 88 -6.73 12.79 6.04
CA PHE A 88 -5.32 13.14 6.25
C PHE A 88 -4.82 12.76 7.65
N GLU A 89 -5.62 12.95 8.70
CA GLU A 89 -5.26 12.62 10.08
C GLU A 89 -5.46 11.13 10.43
N ILE A 90 -6.02 10.34 9.49
CA ILE A 90 -6.27 8.91 9.70
C ILE A 90 -5.21 8.07 9.01
N VAL A 91 -4.70 8.54 7.87
CA VAL A 91 -3.73 7.83 7.04
C VAL A 91 -2.32 8.04 7.58
N ASP A 92 -1.62 6.94 7.82
CA ASP A 92 -0.22 6.96 8.26
C ASP A 92 0.74 6.92 7.06
N VAL A 93 0.40 6.14 6.00
CA VAL A 93 1.22 6.00 4.79
C VAL A 93 0.38 6.12 3.51
N TRP A 94 0.76 7.01 2.63
CA TRP A 94 0.11 7.25 1.33
C TRP A 94 0.83 6.46 0.24
N GLN A 95 0.28 5.32 -0.21
CA GLN A 95 0.97 4.45 -1.18
C GLN A 95 0.60 4.70 -2.65
N SER A 96 -0.46 5.45 -2.92
CA SER A 96 -1.01 5.65 -4.27
C SER A 96 -0.83 7.08 -4.79
N VAL A 97 0.27 7.71 -4.40
CA VAL A 97 0.63 9.05 -4.90
C VAL A 97 1.21 8.90 -6.31
N ASP A 98 0.56 9.48 -7.32
CA ASP A 98 0.86 9.21 -8.72
C ASP A 98 0.95 10.46 -9.61
N ARG A 99 0.74 11.66 -9.05
CA ARG A 99 0.72 12.90 -9.84
C ARG A 99 0.94 14.15 -8.99
N ALA A 100 1.38 15.23 -9.64
CA ALA A 100 1.73 16.48 -9.00
C ALA A 100 0.59 17.12 -8.18
N SER A 101 -0.66 17.01 -8.62
CA SER A 101 -1.81 17.57 -7.88
C SER A 101 -2.05 16.87 -6.54
N VAL A 102 -1.76 15.57 -6.44
CA VAL A 102 -1.84 14.81 -5.18
C VAL A 102 -0.69 15.22 -4.26
N VAL A 103 0.54 15.29 -4.78
CA VAL A 103 1.71 15.78 -4.03
C VAL A 103 1.43 17.16 -3.45
N THR A 104 0.96 18.11 -4.27
CA THR A 104 0.65 19.47 -3.84
C THR A 104 -0.39 19.51 -2.72
N GLU A 105 -1.45 18.69 -2.80
CA GLU A 105 -2.47 18.64 -1.74
C GLU A 105 -1.92 18.03 -0.45
N LEU A 106 -1.11 16.96 -0.52
CA LEU A 106 -0.45 16.38 0.66
C LEU A 106 0.49 17.37 1.32
N VAL A 107 1.35 18.07 0.57
CA VAL A 107 2.23 19.14 1.06
C VAL A 107 1.42 20.22 1.77
N LYS A 108 0.34 20.69 1.14
CA LYS A 108 -0.55 21.69 1.75
C LYS A 108 -1.14 21.22 3.08
N ARG A 109 -1.56 19.94 3.18
CA ARG A 109 -2.10 19.40 4.44
C ARG A 109 -1.03 19.21 5.48
N HIS A 110 0.14 18.72 5.08
CA HIS A 110 1.27 18.53 5.97
C HIS A 110 1.74 19.86 6.60
N ALA A 111 1.88 20.91 5.80
CA ALA A 111 2.26 22.24 6.30
C ALA A 111 1.22 22.87 7.26
N GLY A 112 -0.05 22.47 7.14
CA GLY A 112 -1.13 22.94 8.01
C GLY A 112 -1.37 22.09 9.26
N ARG A 113 -0.55 21.05 9.52
CA ARG A 113 -0.70 20.19 10.68
C ARG A 113 -0.32 20.91 11.98
N ALA A 114 -1.19 20.79 13.00
CA ALA A 114 -0.91 21.32 14.34
C ALA A 114 0.12 20.47 15.12
N VAL A 115 0.27 19.20 14.74
CA VAL A 115 1.22 18.26 15.35
C VAL A 115 2.28 17.91 14.32
N ILE A 116 3.55 18.11 14.69
CA ILE A 116 4.70 17.71 13.86
C ILE A 116 4.75 16.18 13.83
N GLY A 117 4.29 15.59 12.74
CA GLY A 117 4.36 14.15 12.46
C GLY A 117 4.91 13.92 11.06
N ARG A 118 5.44 12.74 10.79
CA ARG A 118 5.83 12.36 9.44
C ARG A 118 4.58 12.20 8.57
N CYS A 119 4.65 12.66 7.33
CA CYS A 119 3.69 12.32 6.29
C CYS A 119 4.41 11.40 5.31
N GLU A 120 4.34 10.11 5.62
CA GLU A 120 5.02 9.09 4.82
C GLU A 120 4.27 8.82 3.53
N MET A 121 5.01 8.74 2.43
CA MET A 121 4.44 8.39 1.14
C MET A 121 5.33 7.48 0.33
N LEU A 122 4.69 6.62 -0.46
CA LEU A 122 5.28 5.90 -1.57
C LEU A 122 4.73 6.50 -2.87
N LEU A 123 5.60 6.70 -3.85
CA LEU A 123 5.17 7.07 -5.18
C LEU A 123 4.68 5.81 -5.92
N GLN A 124 3.46 5.86 -6.44
CA GLN A 124 2.95 4.80 -7.30
C GLN A 124 3.44 5.01 -8.72
N VAL A 125 4.13 4.01 -9.28
CA VAL A 125 4.67 4.02 -10.63
C VAL A 125 3.97 2.96 -11.49
N ASN A 126 3.59 3.30 -12.71
CA ASN A 126 3.10 2.37 -13.70
C ASN A 126 4.30 1.69 -14.40
N THR A 127 4.72 0.54 -13.89
CA THR A 127 5.86 -0.24 -14.45
C THR A 127 5.45 -1.24 -15.52
N THR A 128 4.16 -1.29 -15.88
CA THR A 128 3.63 -2.26 -16.86
C THR A 128 3.30 -1.62 -18.22
N SER A 129 3.31 -0.29 -18.30
CA SER A 129 2.90 0.49 -19.47
C SER A 129 1.43 0.28 -19.90
N GLU A 130 0.59 -0.30 -19.03
CA GLU A 130 -0.84 -0.46 -19.27
C GLU A 130 -1.56 0.88 -18.99
N SER A 131 -2.22 1.44 -19.98
CA SER A 131 -2.79 2.81 -19.94
C SER A 131 -3.93 3.00 -18.94
N ASP A 132 -4.61 1.93 -18.55
CA ASP A 132 -5.73 1.92 -17.62
C ASP A 132 -5.31 1.69 -16.16
N LYS A 133 -4.01 1.50 -15.91
CA LYS A 133 -3.47 1.38 -14.56
C LYS A 133 -3.06 2.73 -13.95
N GLY A 134 -3.34 2.85 -12.65
CA GLY A 134 -2.82 3.97 -11.86
C GLY A 134 -1.30 3.91 -11.69
N GLY A 135 -0.72 5.05 -11.41
CA GLY A 135 0.71 5.25 -11.26
C GLY A 135 1.23 6.29 -12.26
N CYS A 136 2.24 7.05 -11.88
CA CYS A 136 2.91 7.98 -12.78
C CYS A 136 3.73 7.21 -13.83
N ASP A 137 4.06 7.88 -14.93
CA ASP A 137 5.06 7.38 -15.86
C ASP A 137 6.43 7.29 -15.15
N PRO A 138 7.24 6.23 -15.39
CA PRO A 138 8.57 6.12 -14.83
C PRO A 138 9.46 7.35 -15.03
N THR A 139 9.31 8.05 -16.16
CA THR A 139 10.08 9.27 -16.47
C THR A 139 9.71 10.46 -15.60
N GLU A 140 8.50 10.49 -15.04
CA GLU A 140 8.02 11.56 -14.15
C GLU A 140 8.41 11.33 -12.67
N ALA A 141 8.80 10.11 -12.31
CA ALA A 141 8.97 9.69 -10.92
C ALA A 141 9.94 10.60 -10.15
N LYS A 142 11.10 10.92 -10.75
CA LYS A 142 12.10 11.78 -10.10
C LYS A 142 11.54 13.17 -9.80
N THR A 143 10.83 13.76 -10.74
CA THR A 143 10.23 15.11 -10.57
C THR A 143 9.21 15.12 -9.43
N LEU A 144 8.37 14.09 -9.34
CA LEU A 144 7.35 13.97 -8.29
C LEU A 144 7.97 13.73 -6.90
N VAL A 145 9.01 12.90 -6.83
CA VAL A 145 9.77 12.66 -5.59
C VAL A 145 10.46 13.93 -5.11
N ASP A 146 11.13 14.66 -6.02
CA ASP A 146 11.80 15.92 -5.68
C ASP A 146 10.78 16.97 -5.18
N GLN A 147 9.63 17.09 -5.85
CA GLN A 147 8.53 17.98 -5.42
C GLN A 147 8.02 17.61 -4.02
N ALA A 148 7.82 16.32 -3.75
CA ALA A 148 7.34 15.84 -2.47
C ALA A 148 8.35 16.14 -1.34
N ARG A 149 9.63 15.85 -1.56
CA ARG A 149 10.71 16.12 -0.59
C ARG A 149 10.88 17.61 -0.32
N GLN A 150 10.85 18.46 -1.35
CA GLN A 150 10.89 19.91 -1.21
C GLN A 150 9.70 20.44 -0.39
N GLY A 151 8.55 19.80 -0.51
CA GLY A 151 7.35 20.09 0.29
C GLY A 151 7.36 19.52 1.72
N GLY A 152 8.44 18.85 2.13
CA GLY A 152 8.60 18.28 3.48
C GLY A 152 7.93 16.92 3.69
N LEU A 153 7.47 16.25 2.62
CA LEU A 153 6.94 14.89 2.73
C LEU A 153 8.08 13.86 2.86
N ASP A 154 7.84 12.82 3.66
CA ASP A 154 8.78 11.72 3.85
C ASP A 154 8.55 10.65 2.75
N VAL A 155 9.32 10.73 1.67
CA VAL A 155 9.24 9.77 0.57
C VAL A 155 10.07 8.54 0.94
N THR A 156 9.40 7.50 1.44
CA THR A 156 10.05 6.29 1.98
C THR A 156 10.22 5.19 0.94
N GLY A 157 9.48 5.24 -0.18
CA GLY A 157 9.55 4.16 -1.15
C GLY A 157 8.72 4.37 -2.41
N LEU A 158 8.61 3.28 -3.15
CA LEU A 158 7.80 3.17 -4.37
C LEU A 158 6.75 2.06 -4.25
N MET A 159 5.67 2.20 -5.00
CA MET A 159 4.61 1.20 -5.12
C MET A 159 4.31 0.90 -6.57
N THR A 160 4.02 -0.35 -6.90
CA THR A 160 3.44 -0.73 -8.19
C THR A 160 2.44 -1.87 -8.09
N VAL A 161 1.68 -2.06 -9.15
CA VAL A 161 0.79 -3.21 -9.36
C VAL A 161 1.29 -3.96 -10.59
N GLY A 162 1.50 -5.25 -10.47
CA GLY A 162 1.95 -6.13 -11.54
C GLY A 162 0.99 -6.17 -12.74
N PRO A 163 1.36 -6.78 -13.88
CA PRO A 163 0.58 -6.79 -15.09
C PRO A 163 -0.77 -7.50 -14.90
N THR A 164 -1.79 -7.07 -15.66
CA THR A 164 -3.16 -7.60 -15.55
C THR A 164 -3.26 -9.05 -15.98
N ASP A 165 -2.46 -9.47 -16.97
CA ASP A 165 -2.40 -10.83 -17.45
C ASP A 165 -1.66 -11.80 -16.52
N MET A 166 -1.04 -11.27 -15.46
CA MET A 166 -0.25 -12.02 -14.48
C MET A 166 0.86 -12.88 -15.09
N ASP A 167 1.36 -12.49 -16.28
CA ASP A 167 2.51 -13.14 -16.89
C ASP A 167 3.74 -13.04 -15.99
N PRO A 168 4.39 -14.17 -15.63
CA PRO A 168 5.49 -14.16 -14.67
C PRO A 168 6.71 -13.35 -15.13
N ASP A 169 7.04 -13.38 -16.43
CA ASP A 169 8.21 -12.67 -16.95
C ASP A 169 7.96 -11.16 -16.98
N LYS A 170 6.76 -10.74 -17.39
CA LYS A 170 6.35 -9.33 -17.34
C LYS A 170 6.27 -8.83 -15.89
N THR A 171 5.73 -9.66 -14.99
CA THR A 171 5.65 -9.34 -13.55
C THR A 171 7.05 -9.11 -12.99
N ARG A 172 7.98 -10.01 -13.29
CA ARG A 172 9.38 -9.91 -12.87
C ARG A 172 10.05 -8.66 -13.42
N ALA A 173 9.85 -8.38 -14.70
CA ALA A 173 10.39 -7.19 -15.35
C ALA A 173 9.85 -5.89 -14.70
N ALA A 174 8.55 -5.83 -14.41
CA ALA A 174 7.91 -4.68 -13.76
C ALA A 174 8.46 -4.44 -12.34
N PHE A 175 8.65 -5.50 -11.56
CA PHE A 175 9.18 -5.39 -10.20
C PHE A 175 10.67 -5.04 -10.17
N ARG A 176 11.47 -5.57 -11.10
CA ARG A 176 12.87 -5.15 -11.28
C ARG A 176 13.02 -3.69 -11.64
N LEU A 177 12.17 -3.20 -12.54
CA LEU A 177 12.14 -1.78 -12.89
C LEU A 177 11.86 -0.93 -11.65
N LEU A 178 10.87 -1.29 -10.83
CA LEU A 178 10.58 -0.57 -9.59
C LEU A 178 11.77 -0.56 -8.64
N LYS A 179 12.43 -1.70 -8.45
CA LYS A 179 13.62 -1.83 -7.60
C LYS A 179 14.77 -0.94 -8.08
N GLN A 180 15.03 -0.94 -9.39
CA GLN A 180 16.07 -0.07 -9.97
C GLN A 180 15.75 1.40 -9.72
N MET A 181 14.51 1.81 -9.98
CA MET A 181 14.07 3.19 -9.75
C MET A 181 14.18 3.59 -8.28
N ALA A 182 13.87 2.69 -7.35
CA ALA A 182 14.01 2.96 -5.92
C ALA A 182 15.47 3.21 -5.53
N ALA A 183 16.41 2.41 -6.06
CA ALA A 183 17.84 2.61 -5.86
C ALA A 183 18.31 3.97 -6.42
N ASP A 184 17.86 4.33 -7.63
CA ASP A 184 18.21 5.60 -8.29
C ASP A 184 17.66 6.83 -7.53
N LEU A 185 16.50 6.66 -6.87
CA LEU A 185 15.83 7.72 -6.08
C LEU A 185 16.25 7.74 -4.61
N GLY A 186 17.07 6.77 -4.16
CA GLY A 186 17.52 6.65 -2.78
C GLY A 186 16.38 6.41 -1.80
N VAL A 187 15.46 5.48 -2.13
CA VAL A 187 14.34 5.03 -1.28
C VAL A 187 14.40 3.51 -1.10
N GLU A 188 13.90 3.01 0.03
CA GLU A 188 14.11 1.61 0.40
C GLU A 188 12.83 0.77 0.37
N GLN A 189 11.67 1.35 0.63
CA GLN A 189 10.43 0.59 0.67
C GLN A 189 9.93 0.26 -0.74
N LEU A 190 9.65 -1.02 -0.96
CA LEU A 190 9.08 -1.54 -2.21
C LEU A 190 7.74 -2.21 -1.90
N SER A 191 6.64 -1.48 -2.12
CA SER A 191 5.30 -2.04 -2.00
C SER A 191 4.88 -2.64 -3.34
N MET A 192 5.11 -3.93 -3.49
CA MET A 192 4.74 -4.70 -4.69
C MET A 192 4.43 -6.14 -4.29
N GLY A 193 3.60 -6.79 -5.07
CA GLY A 193 3.13 -8.15 -4.81
C GLY A 193 1.79 -8.23 -4.09
N MET A 194 0.97 -9.12 -4.62
CA MET A 194 -0.30 -9.58 -4.09
C MET A 194 -0.25 -11.11 -3.96
N ILE A 195 -1.38 -11.75 -3.63
CA ILE A 195 -1.38 -13.20 -3.37
C ILE A 195 -0.92 -14.05 -4.58
N ALA A 196 -1.15 -13.59 -5.80
CA ALA A 196 -0.86 -14.36 -7.01
C ALA A 196 0.61 -14.24 -7.46
N ASP A 197 1.30 -13.17 -7.07
CA ASP A 197 2.65 -12.83 -7.52
C ASP A 197 3.62 -12.57 -6.35
N VAL A 198 3.25 -13.02 -5.14
CA VAL A 198 3.99 -12.74 -3.91
C VAL A 198 5.41 -13.31 -3.94
N GLU A 199 5.62 -14.51 -4.47
CA GLU A 199 6.94 -15.12 -4.57
C GLU A 199 7.84 -14.30 -5.49
N ILE A 200 7.34 -13.94 -6.67
CA ILE A 200 8.08 -13.10 -7.63
C ILE A 200 8.43 -11.74 -7.00
N ALA A 201 7.46 -11.13 -6.31
CA ALA A 201 7.68 -9.86 -5.64
C ALA A 201 8.78 -9.94 -4.58
N VAL A 202 8.77 -10.99 -3.77
CA VAL A 202 9.77 -11.23 -2.73
C VAL A 202 11.16 -11.49 -3.34
N GLU A 203 11.25 -12.34 -4.36
CA GLU A 203 12.50 -12.61 -5.09
C GLU A 203 13.10 -11.33 -5.71
N GLU A 204 12.24 -10.42 -6.17
CA GLU A 204 12.67 -9.13 -6.72
C GLU A 204 12.87 -8.04 -5.65
N GLY A 205 12.70 -8.36 -4.36
CA GLY A 205 13.07 -7.50 -3.24
C GLY A 205 11.92 -6.68 -2.64
N SER A 206 10.67 -7.13 -2.78
CA SER A 206 9.54 -6.51 -2.08
C SER A 206 9.80 -6.40 -0.59
N THR A 207 9.49 -5.24 -0.01
CA THR A 207 9.51 -5.02 1.45
C THR A 207 8.11 -5.00 2.06
N LEU A 208 7.08 -4.80 1.22
CA LEU A 208 5.67 -4.77 1.61
C LEU A 208 4.82 -5.50 0.56
N VAL A 209 4.09 -6.53 0.98
CA VAL A 209 3.07 -7.18 0.15
C VAL A 209 1.66 -6.78 0.57
N ARG A 210 0.72 -6.69 -0.36
CA ARG A 210 -0.66 -6.24 -0.12
C ARG A 210 -1.64 -7.37 -0.40
N VAL A 211 -2.26 -7.92 0.64
CA VAL A 211 -3.13 -9.10 0.52
C VAL A 211 -4.48 -8.86 1.19
N GLY A 212 -5.57 -9.11 0.48
CA GLY A 212 -6.94 -8.90 0.97
C GLY A 212 -7.77 -10.18 0.99
N THR A 213 -8.45 -10.51 -0.10
CA THR A 213 -9.40 -11.63 -0.17
C THR A 213 -8.80 -12.97 0.28
N ALA A 214 -7.52 -13.20 0.07
CA ALA A 214 -6.86 -14.41 0.53
C ALA A 214 -6.77 -14.48 2.07
N LEU A 215 -6.75 -13.35 2.79
CA LEU A 215 -6.74 -13.31 4.25
C LEU A 215 -8.14 -13.42 4.83
N PHE A 216 -9.08 -12.59 4.35
CA PHE A 216 -10.41 -12.44 4.96
C PHE A 216 -11.50 -13.31 4.31
N GLY A 217 -11.21 -13.96 3.18
CA GLY A 217 -12.20 -14.74 2.44
C GLY A 217 -13.04 -13.90 1.49
N GLN A 218 -14.19 -14.45 1.09
CA GLN A 218 -15.11 -13.75 0.20
C GLN A 218 -15.71 -12.52 0.90
N ARG A 219 -15.79 -11.42 0.17
CA ARG A 219 -16.41 -10.19 0.65
C ARG A 219 -17.87 -10.43 1.01
N PRO A 220 -18.37 -9.84 2.10
CA PRO A 220 -19.81 -9.81 2.36
C PRO A 220 -20.51 -9.20 1.13
N ARG A 221 -21.55 -9.87 0.62
CA ARG A 221 -22.37 -9.25 -0.43
C ARG A 221 -23.01 -8.00 0.17
N SER A 222 -22.79 -6.84 -0.45
CA SER A 222 -23.56 -5.63 -0.12
C SER A 222 -25.05 -5.95 -0.34
N ILE A 223 -25.83 -5.87 0.72
CA ILE A 223 -27.30 -5.96 0.66
C ILE A 223 -27.81 -4.64 0.11
#